data_4388fab5a4f1f10fd0f85cffe31100bd
#
_entry.id   4388fab5a4f1f10fd0f85cffe31100bd
#
_cell.length_a   1.000
_cell.length_b   1.000
_cell.length_c   1.000
_cell.angle_alpha   90.00
_cell.angle_beta   90.00
_cell.angle_gamma   90.00
#
_symmetry.space_group_name_H-M   'P 1'
#
loop_
_entity.id
_entity.type
_entity.pdbx_description
1 polymer ?
#
loop_
_entity_poly.entity_id
_entity_poly.type
_entity_poly.pdbx_seq_one_letter_code
_entity_poly.pdbx_strand_id
1 'polypeptide(L)'
;MPRIWPRARRARSGHRSTVRRGWRRVLPVSVGAELAAGMVAVLVATGPVSASAPPAGRAAAASGPTRAPVKRGGGPVDVLYAGSLLDLMEQQLGPAFHEATGYTENGVAAGSQELASEIKGRTQKADVFISAAPAVNSSLEGRANGGWVSWFATFATSPLLLAYNPHSRFAKDLRTMPWWKVVTMHGFLLGRTDPAIDPKGVLALDALESTARLRHLPALSALARSTREVFPEQTLVGRLQAGQLDAGFFFEVEARAAKLPTVPLTGTKLGAQYTVTVLNGAPDPVGAAAFVGFMLGSEGRAILARNGLSVPDPIRVEGDAAGVPASLRSVLSGS
;
A
#
# COMPACT_ATOMS: atom_id res chain seq x y z
N MET A 1 13.51 -32.67 56.96
CA MET A 1 12.14 -32.41 57.43
C MET A 1 11.40 -31.70 56.31
N PRO A 2 10.44 -32.38 55.63
CA PRO A 2 9.67 -31.79 54.52
C PRO A 2 8.39 -31.14 55.06
N ARG A 3 8.08 -29.93 54.59
CA ARG A 3 6.82 -29.24 54.94
C ARG A 3 5.75 -29.59 53.88
N ILE A 4 4.64 -30.07 54.40
CA ILE A 4 3.43 -30.54 53.75
C ILE A 4 2.57 -29.33 53.32
N TRP A 5 2.06 -29.37 52.07
CA TRP A 5 1.08 -28.42 51.55
C TRP A 5 -0.33 -29.05 51.70
N PRO A 6 -1.40 -28.30 52.08
CA PRO A 6 -2.75 -28.81 52.09
C PRO A 6 -3.45 -28.65 50.73
N ARG A 7 -4.10 -29.75 50.30
CA ARG A 7 -5.00 -29.81 49.15
C ARG A 7 -6.28 -29.01 49.41
N ALA A 8 -6.64 -28.10 48.54
CA ALA A 8 -7.93 -27.43 48.52
C ALA A 8 -8.95 -28.24 47.67
N ARG A 9 -10.15 -28.38 48.23
CA ARG A 9 -11.29 -29.19 47.74
C ARG A 9 -11.97 -28.52 46.54
N ARG A 10 -12.38 -29.33 45.58
CA ARG A 10 -13.33 -28.99 44.50
C ARG A 10 -14.71 -28.67 45.08
N ALA A 11 -15.29 -27.53 44.71
CA ALA A 11 -16.72 -27.30 44.77
C ALA A 11 -17.27 -27.24 43.34
N ARG A 12 -18.17 -28.17 43.04
CA ARG A 12 -19.02 -28.19 41.84
C ARG A 12 -20.25 -27.34 42.15
N SER A 13 -20.57 -26.37 41.31
CA SER A 13 -21.94 -25.88 41.16
C SER A 13 -22.21 -25.60 39.70
N GLY A 14 -23.07 -26.38 39.13
CA GLY A 14 -23.57 -26.18 37.77
C GLY A 14 -24.66 -25.12 37.77
N HIS A 15 -24.56 -24.25 36.78
CA HIS A 15 -25.74 -23.50 36.32
C HIS A 15 -25.73 -23.54 34.78
N ARG A 16 -26.67 -24.34 34.24
CA ARG A 16 -27.04 -24.30 32.83
C ARG A 16 -27.99 -23.11 32.64
N SER A 17 -27.57 -22.12 31.93
CA SER A 17 -28.47 -21.11 31.36
C SER A 17 -28.52 -21.31 29.84
N THR A 18 -29.67 -21.77 29.38
CA THR A 18 -30.06 -21.88 27.98
C THR A 18 -30.38 -20.48 27.45
N VAL A 19 -29.51 -19.87 26.66
CA VAL A 19 -29.82 -18.69 25.90
C VAL A 19 -30.39 -19.10 24.55
N ARG A 20 -31.71 -18.90 24.36
CA ARG A 20 -32.41 -19.02 23.08
C ARG A 20 -31.87 -17.93 22.11
N ARG A 21 -31.25 -18.34 21.00
CA ARG A 21 -30.96 -17.48 19.86
C ARG A 21 -32.25 -17.17 19.10
N GLY A 22 -32.75 -15.94 19.26
CA GLY A 22 -33.75 -15.36 18.38
C GLY A 22 -33.10 -14.83 17.10
N TRP A 23 -33.30 -15.51 15.99
CA TRP A 23 -32.94 -15.03 14.67
C TRP A 23 -33.99 -14.04 14.19
N ARG A 24 -33.69 -12.76 14.16
CA ARG A 24 -34.48 -11.78 13.44
C ARG A 24 -34.01 -11.77 11.99
N ARG A 25 -34.92 -12.18 11.10
CA ARG A 25 -34.77 -12.04 9.65
C ARG A 25 -34.83 -10.55 9.32
N VAL A 26 -33.77 -10.00 8.73
CA VAL A 26 -33.77 -8.71 8.08
C VAL A 26 -34.17 -8.92 6.63
N LEU A 27 -35.30 -8.37 6.22
CA LEU A 27 -35.77 -8.34 4.83
C LEU A 27 -34.98 -7.29 4.05
N PRO A 28 -34.63 -7.53 2.76
CA PRO A 28 -34.00 -6.51 1.94
C PRO A 28 -35.04 -5.48 1.49
N VAL A 29 -34.72 -4.21 1.66
CA VAL A 29 -35.45 -3.08 1.09
C VAL A 29 -35.01 -2.96 -0.38
N SER A 30 -35.92 -3.22 -1.29
CA SER A 30 -35.76 -2.96 -2.72
C SER A 30 -36.01 -1.48 -2.99
N VAL A 31 -34.97 -0.76 -3.39
CA VAL A 31 -35.09 0.60 -3.96
C VAL A 31 -35.31 0.45 -5.47
N GLY A 32 -36.51 0.77 -5.94
CA GLY A 32 -36.85 0.85 -7.34
C GLY A 32 -36.15 2.06 -7.97
N ALA A 33 -35.44 1.83 -9.06
CA ALA A 33 -34.93 2.88 -9.94
C ALA A 33 -35.92 3.08 -11.11
N GLU A 34 -36.58 4.22 -11.13
CA GLU A 34 -37.34 4.66 -12.30
C GLU A 34 -36.38 5.22 -13.35
N LEU A 35 -36.33 4.57 -14.50
CA LEU A 35 -35.66 5.04 -15.71
C LEU A 35 -36.62 5.89 -16.52
N ALA A 36 -36.44 7.21 -16.55
CA ALA A 36 -37.08 8.10 -17.50
C ALA A 36 -36.24 8.11 -18.79
N ALA A 37 -36.79 7.48 -19.82
CA ALA A 37 -36.25 7.52 -21.19
C ALA A 37 -36.67 8.81 -21.90
N GLY A 38 -35.73 9.74 -22.07
CA GLY A 38 -35.88 10.90 -22.96
C GLY A 38 -35.36 10.59 -24.38
N MET A 39 -36.28 10.30 -25.32
CA MET A 39 -35.94 10.24 -26.74
C MET A 39 -35.82 11.66 -27.29
N VAL A 40 -34.64 12.05 -27.77
CA VAL A 40 -34.45 13.20 -28.65
C VAL A 40 -34.25 12.68 -30.07
N ALA A 41 -35.21 12.89 -30.92
CA ALA A 41 -35.14 12.60 -32.35
C ALA A 41 -34.40 13.76 -33.05
N VAL A 42 -33.24 13.47 -33.65
CA VAL A 42 -32.55 14.39 -34.55
C VAL A 42 -32.86 14.02 -35.98
N LEU A 43 -33.58 14.90 -36.67
CA LEU A 43 -33.80 14.81 -38.11
C LEU A 43 -32.50 15.12 -38.85
N VAL A 44 -31.98 14.19 -39.62
CA VAL A 44 -30.89 14.42 -40.55
C VAL A 44 -31.47 14.64 -41.95
N ALA A 45 -31.31 15.87 -42.45
CA ALA A 45 -31.65 16.23 -43.85
C ALA A 45 -30.50 15.78 -44.76
N THR A 46 -30.79 14.88 -45.70
CA THR A 46 -29.88 14.46 -46.76
C THR A 46 -29.98 15.37 -47.96
N GLY A 47 -28.95 16.15 -48.27
CA GLY A 47 -28.78 16.84 -49.55
C GLY A 47 -27.59 16.23 -50.33
N PRO A 48 -27.66 16.06 -51.65
CA PRO A 48 -26.56 15.48 -52.41
C PRO A 48 -25.49 16.52 -52.71
N VAL A 49 -24.25 16.27 -52.32
CA VAL A 49 -23.10 17.07 -52.73
C VAL A 49 -22.26 16.29 -53.72
N SER A 50 -22.13 16.90 -54.92
CA SER A 50 -21.34 16.40 -56.04
C SER A 50 -19.86 16.33 -55.70
N ALA A 51 -19.24 15.19 -56.00
CA ALA A 51 -17.79 14.97 -55.84
C ALA A 51 -17.00 15.66 -56.95
N SER A 52 -16.08 16.54 -56.58
CA SER A 52 -14.95 16.99 -57.41
C SER A 52 -13.67 16.40 -56.83
N ALA A 53 -12.98 15.58 -57.59
CA ALA A 53 -11.72 14.99 -57.21
C ALA A 53 -10.57 16.01 -57.41
N PRO A 54 -9.65 16.17 -56.47
CA PRO A 54 -8.37 16.84 -56.66
C PRO A 54 -7.28 15.86 -57.08
N PRO A 55 -6.16 16.32 -57.72
CA PRO A 55 -5.17 15.48 -58.34
C PRO A 55 -4.23 14.80 -57.33
N ALA A 56 -3.76 13.64 -57.72
CA ALA A 56 -2.82 12.82 -56.97
C ALA A 56 -1.48 13.51 -56.71
N GLY A 57 -1.30 14.07 -55.53
CA GLY A 57 0.02 14.45 -54.98
C GLY A 57 0.62 13.25 -54.26
N ARG A 58 1.75 12.79 -54.75
CA ARG A 58 2.55 11.68 -54.17
C ARG A 58 3.17 12.19 -52.87
N ALA A 59 2.52 11.95 -51.71
CA ALA A 59 3.13 12.15 -50.43
C ALA A 59 3.97 10.94 -50.08
N ALA A 60 5.28 11.15 -49.96
CA ALA A 60 6.23 10.17 -49.39
C ALA A 60 5.84 9.90 -47.96
N ALA A 61 5.34 8.71 -47.68
CA ALA A 61 5.12 8.22 -46.33
C ALA A 61 6.47 8.08 -45.64
N ALA A 62 6.76 8.95 -44.68
CA ALA A 62 7.85 8.74 -43.73
C ALA A 62 7.46 7.53 -42.86
N SER A 63 8.10 6.42 -43.11
CA SER A 63 8.03 5.21 -42.26
C SER A 63 8.72 5.52 -40.95
N GLY A 64 7.93 5.97 -39.94
CA GLY A 64 8.39 5.97 -38.56
C GLY A 64 8.73 4.55 -38.14
N PRO A 65 9.61 4.33 -37.16
CA PRO A 65 9.98 3.00 -36.73
C PRO A 65 8.74 2.27 -36.23
N THR A 66 8.35 1.23 -37.00
CA THR A 66 7.27 0.31 -36.62
C THR A 66 7.71 -0.40 -35.36
N ARG A 67 7.16 0.02 -34.21
CA ARG A 67 7.37 -0.68 -32.94
C ARG A 67 6.83 -2.11 -33.14
N ALA A 68 7.71 -3.11 -33.01
CA ALA A 68 7.31 -4.51 -33.13
C ALA A 68 6.16 -4.77 -32.16
N PRO A 69 5.15 -5.58 -32.55
CA PRO A 69 4.05 -5.89 -31.66
C PRO A 69 4.59 -6.59 -30.42
N VAL A 70 4.50 -5.92 -29.29
CA VAL A 70 4.79 -6.53 -27.98
C VAL A 70 3.80 -7.68 -27.84
N LYS A 71 4.32 -8.90 -27.65
CA LYS A 71 3.50 -10.08 -27.40
C LYS A 71 2.71 -9.81 -26.13
N ARG A 72 1.42 -9.46 -26.25
CA ARG A 72 0.57 -9.16 -25.10
C ARG A 72 0.43 -10.44 -24.30
N GLY A 73 0.80 -10.38 -23.01
CA GLY A 73 0.48 -11.38 -22.03
C GLY A 73 -1.03 -11.36 -21.73
N GLY A 74 -1.47 -12.22 -20.86
CA GLY A 74 -2.89 -12.23 -20.43
C GLY A 74 -3.04 -13.01 -19.14
N GLY A 75 -4.00 -12.60 -18.32
CA GLY A 75 -4.31 -13.20 -17.04
C GLY A 75 -4.02 -12.30 -15.85
N PRO A 76 -4.46 -12.70 -14.64
CA PRO A 76 -4.18 -11.99 -13.42
C PRO A 76 -2.75 -12.24 -12.95
N VAL A 77 -2.14 -11.22 -12.36
CA VAL A 77 -0.91 -11.29 -11.57
C VAL A 77 -1.28 -10.96 -10.13
N ASP A 78 -1.12 -11.92 -9.24
CA ASP A 78 -1.45 -11.75 -7.82
C ASP A 78 -0.34 -10.97 -7.10
N VAL A 79 -0.63 -9.73 -6.69
CA VAL A 79 0.34 -8.81 -6.08
C VAL A 79 -0.05 -8.50 -4.65
N LEU A 80 0.77 -8.91 -3.68
CA LEU A 80 0.63 -8.49 -2.29
C LEU A 80 1.51 -7.26 -2.06
N TYR A 81 0.95 -6.15 -1.57
CA TYR A 81 1.71 -4.92 -1.41
C TYR A 81 1.35 -4.14 -0.14
N ALA A 82 2.35 -3.40 0.37
CA ALA A 82 2.18 -2.51 1.51
C ALA A 82 1.01 -1.54 1.30
N GLY A 83 0.09 -1.47 2.26
CA GLY A 83 -1.15 -0.70 2.17
C GLY A 83 -0.97 0.78 1.89
N SER A 84 0.20 1.35 2.24
CA SER A 84 0.57 2.73 1.90
C SER A 84 0.71 3.01 0.38
N LEU A 85 0.74 1.97 -0.44
CA LEU A 85 0.77 2.06 -1.90
C LEU A 85 -0.62 1.88 -2.54
N LEU A 86 -1.69 1.69 -1.75
CA LEU A 86 -3.02 1.32 -2.26
C LEU A 86 -3.48 2.21 -3.42
N ASP A 87 -3.56 3.53 -3.20
CA ASP A 87 -4.05 4.44 -4.24
C ASP A 87 -3.13 4.48 -5.47
N LEU A 88 -1.82 4.37 -5.27
CA LEU A 88 -0.84 4.29 -6.36
C LEU A 88 -1.05 3.04 -7.22
N MET A 89 -1.21 1.89 -6.58
CA MET A 89 -1.38 0.60 -7.25
C MET A 89 -2.71 0.55 -7.99
N GLU A 90 -3.81 0.76 -7.28
CA GLU A 90 -5.16 0.61 -7.82
C GLU A 90 -5.55 1.69 -8.85
N GLN A 91 -5.09 2.94 -8.66
CA GLN A 91 -5.53 4.07 -9.48
C GLN A 91 -4.59 4.39 -10.64
N GLN A 92 -3.33 3.96 -10.58
CA GLN A 92 -2.33 4.40 -11.56
C GLN A 92 -1.48 3.25 -12.12
N LEU A 93 -0.79 2.49 -11.27
CA LEU A 93 0.18 1.50 -11.73
C LEU A 93 -0.51 0.28 -12.38
N GLY A 94 -1.52 -0.28 -11.73
CA GLY A 94 -2.29 -1.41 -12.22
C GLY A 94 -2.97 -1.13 -13.57
N PRO A 95 -3.74 -0.02 -13.71
CA PRO A 95 -4.31 0.37 -15.00
C PRO A 95 -3.26 0.57 -16.11
N ALA A 96 -2.15 1.25 -15.82
CA ALA A 96 -1.07 1.46 -16.79
C ALA A 96 -0.35 0.14 -17.15
N PHE A 97 -0.15 -0.74 -16.20
CA PHE A 97 0.37 -2.08 -16.43
C PHE A 97 -0.54 -2.89 -17.37
N HIS A 98 -1.84 -2.85 -17.11
CA HIS A 98 -2.82 -3.52 -17.98
C HIS A 98 -2.78 -2.98 -19.42
N GLU A 99 -2.77 -1.65 -19.57
CA GLU A 99 -2.71 -1.00 -20.89
C GLU A 99 -1.45 -1.38 -21.66
N ALA A 100 -0.30 -1.39 -20.96
CA ALA A 100 0.99 -1.67 -21.57
C ALA A 100 1.19 -3.15 -21.94
N THR A 101 0.65 -4.09 -21.17
CA THR A 101 1.01 -5.51 -21.25
C THR A 101 -0.13 -6.45 -21.57
N GLY A 102 -1.38 -6.10 -21.21
CA GLY A 102 -2.56 -6.95 -21.26
C GLY A 102 -2.75 -7.86 -20.05
N TYR A 103 -1.79 -7.93 -19.11
CA TYR A 103 -2.00 -8.55 -17.80
C TYR A 103 -2.88 -7.66 -16.91
N THR A 104 -3.52 -8.26 -15.92
CA THR A 104 -4.30 -7.52 -14.91
C THR A 104 -3.68 -7.71 -13.53
N GLU A 105 -3.38 -6.63 -12.83
CA GLU A 105 -3.01 -6.70 -11.43
C GLU A 105 -4.22 -7.15 -10.60
N ASN A 106 -4.02 -8.17 -9.76
CA ASN A 106 -4.95 -8.61 -8.73
C ASN A 106 -4.29 -8.32 -7.38
N GLY A 107 -4.56 -7.11 -6.86
CA GLY A 107 -3.86 -6.53 -5.72
C GLY A 107 -4.50 -6.86 -4.38
N VAL A 108 -3.68 -7.10 -3.35
CA VAL A 108 -4.10 -7.14 -1.95
C VAL A 108 -3.20 -6.24 -1.13
N ALA A 109 -3.80 -5.23 -0.50
CA ALA A 109 -3.14 -4.25 0.33
C ALA A 109 -3.31 -4.55 1.81
N ALA A 110 -2.22 -4.62 2.58
CA ALA A 110 -2.25 -4.74 4.04
C ALA A 110 -0.91 -4.30 4.67
N GLY A 111 -0.78 -4.42 5.98
CA GLY A 111 0.50 -4.27 6.67
C GLY A 111 1.52 -5.29 6.16
N SER A 112 2.75 -4.87 5.90
CA SER A 112 3.73 -5.76 5.24
C SER A 112 4.06 -7.02 6.06
N GLN A 113 4.10 -6.94 7.40
CA GLN A 113 4.29 -8.12 8.27
C GLN A 113 3.05 -9.04 8.26
N GLU A 114 1.85 -8.45 8.14
CA GLU A 114 0.60 -9.20 7.98
C GLU A 114 0.66 -10.03 6.69
N LEU A 115 0.95 -9.41 5.55
CA LEU A 115 1.11 -10.10 4.26
C LEU A 115 2.21 -11.17 4.29
N ALA A 116 3.35 -10.88 4.94
CA ALA A 116 4.40 -11.88 5.11
C ALA A 116 3.93 -13.10 5.94
N SER A 117 3.05 -12.88 6.92
CA SER A 117 2.45 -13.96 7.70
C SER A 117 1.46 -14.77 6.87
N GLU A 118 0.69 -14.13 6.00
CA GLU A 118 -0.22 -14.78 5.05
C GLU A 118 0.53 -15.63 4.02
N ILE A 119 1.67 -15.12 3.49
CA ILE A 119 2.57 -15.89 2.62
C ILE A 119 3.05 -17.15 3.34
N LYS A 120 3.59 -17.01 4.57
CA LYS A 120 4.05 -18.14 5.38
C LYS A 120 2.93 -19.13 5.69
N GLY A 121 1.73 -18.64 5.99
CA GLY A 121 0.52 -19.42 6.26
C GLY A 121 -0.13 -20.02 5.01
N ARG A 122 0.29 -19.63 3.81
CA ARG A 122 -0.35 -20.01 2.53
C ARG A 122 -1.83 -19.67 2.47
N THR A 123 -2.23 -18.61 3.15
CA THR A 123 -3.63 -18.14 3.17
C THR A 123 -3.94 -17.23 1.98
N GLN A 124 -2.90 -16.61 1.38
CA GLN A 124 -2.99 -15.85 0.14
C GLN A 124 -2.10 -16.46 -0.94
N LYS A 125 -2.58 -16.46 -2.19
CA LYS A 125 -1.74 -16.67 -3.36
C LYS A 125 -1.00 -15.39 -3.68
N ALA A 126 0.22 -15.50 -4.16
CA ALA A 126 0.98 -14.33 -4.59
C ALA A 126 2.05 -14.71 -5.62
N ASP A 127 2.18 -13.84 -6.60
CA ASP A 127 3.24 -13.85 -7.60
C ASP A 127 4.34 -12.88 -7.23
N VAL A 128 3.92 -11.68 -6.77
CA VAL A 128 4.80 -10.58 -6.39
C VAL A 128 4.51 -10.16 -4.96
N PHE A 129 5.55 -9.82 -4.22
CA PHE A 129 5.43 -9.22 -2.90
C PHE A 129 6.18 -7.90 -2.83
N ILE A 130 5.48 -6.85 -2.39
CA ILE A 130 6.02 -5.49 -2.19
C ILE A 130 5.86 -5.11 -0.73
N SER A 131 6.96 -4.89 -0.02
CA SER A 131 6.92 -4.46 1.38
C SER A 131 7.46 -3.04 1.59
N ALA A 132 7.09 -2.40 2.69
CA ALA A 132 7.58 -1.07 3.07
C ALA A 132 8.91 -1.11 3.86
N ALA A 133 9.50 -2.30 4.06
CA ALA A 133 10.77 -2.45 4.75
C ALA A 133 11.54 -3.70 4.29
N PRO A 134 12.87 -3.60 4.04
CA PRO A 134 13.72 -4.74 3.65
C PRO A 134 13.65 -5.92 4.63
N ALA A 135 13.62 -5.62 5.93
CA ALA A 135 13.56 -6.64 6.99
C ALA A 135 12.37 -7.59 6.86
N VAL A 136 11.25 -7.14 6.26
CA VAL A 136 10.08 -8.00 6.03
C VAL A 136 10.40 -9.04 4.96
N ASN A 137 11.00 -8.65 3.83
CA ASN A 137 11.43 -9.61 2.81
C ASN A 137 12.50 -10.56 3.34
N SER A 138 13.50 -10.05 4.09
CA SER A 138 14.51 -10.89 4.73
C SER A 138 13.90 -11.93 5.70
N SER A 139 12.77 -11.62 6.33
CA SER A 139 12.06 -12.58 7.19
C SER A 139 11.45 -13.77 6.44
N LEU A 140 11.38 -13.69 5.12
CA LEU A 140 10.87 -14.73 4.21
C LEU A 140 12.00 -15.52 3.53
N GLU A 141 13.26 -15.08 3.67
CA GLU A 141 14.43 -15.72 3.08
C GLU A 141 14.88 -16.94 3.86
N GLY A 142 15.51 -17.86 3.13
CA GLY A 142 16.15 -19.05 3.69
C GLY A 142 15.18 -20.15 4.10
N ARG A 143 15.69 -21.39 4.14
CA ARG A 143 14.89 -22.59 4.42
C ARG A 143 14.20 -22.56 5.79
N ALA A 144 14.84 -21.97 6.80
CA ALA A 144 14.29 -21.85 8.14
C ALA A 144 13.02 -21.00 8.20
N ASN A 145 12.87 -20.05 7.26
CA ASN A 145 11.73 -19.17 7.14
C ASN A 145 10.72 -19.60 6.04
N GLY A 146 10.92 -20.79 5.46
CA GLY A 146 10.06 -21.34 4.41
C GLY A 146 10.58 -21.10 2.99
N GLY A 147 11.65 -20.31 2.80
CA GLY A 147 12.29 -20.06 1.50
C GLY A 147 11.38 -19.42 0.47
N TRP A 148 10.51 -18.50 0.89
CA TRP A 148 9.55 -17.82 0.01
C TRP A 148 10.20 -16.78 -0.87
N VAL A 149 11.30 -16.19 -0.42
CA VAL A 149 12.07 -15.15 -1.08
C VAL A 149 13.51 -15.63 -1.21
N SER A 150 14.09 -15.49 -2.41
CA SER A 150 15.52 -15.70 -2.64
C SER A 150 16.27 -14.39 -2.91
N TRP A 151 15.58 -13.38 -3.40
CA TRP A 151 16.11 -12.05 -3.67
C TRP A 151 15.01 -11.00 -3.49
N PHE A 152 15.38 -9.77 -3.24
CA PHE A 152 14.47 -8.63 -3.33
C PHE A 152 15.26 -7.38 -3.76
N ALA A 153 14.55 -6.41 -4.32
CA ALA A 153 15.13 -5.15 -4.77
C ALA A 153 14.50 -3.98 -4.00
N THR A 154 15.34 -3.13 -3.39
CA THR A 154 14.90 -1.86 -2.80
C THR A 154 14.76 -0.85 -3.93
N PHE A 155 13.51 -0.53 -4.31
CA PHE A 155 13.21 0.23 -5.51
C PHE A 155 12.73 1.65 -5.27
N ALA A 156 12.25 1.98 -4.07
CA ALA A 156 11.77 3.31 -3.76
C ALA A 156 11.86 3.63 -2.27
N THR A 157 11.86 4.92 -1.93
CA THR A 157 11.74 5.40 -0.56
C THR A 157 10.67 6.45 -0.45
N SER A 158 10.06 6.56 0.73
CA SER A 158 9.09 7.61 1.07
C SER A 158 9.27 8.05 2.52
N PRO A 159 9.48 9.34 2.81
CA PRO A 159 9.67 9.79 4.18
C PRO A 159 8.43 9.58 5.04
N LEU A 160 8.64 9.32 6.32
CA LEU A 160 7.57 9.32 7.33
C LEU A 160 7.26 10.76 7.72
N LEU A 161 5.99 11.11 7.69
CA LEU A 161 5.47 12.45 7.97
C LEU A 161 4.35 12.35 9.00
N LEU A 162 3.96 13.48 9.56
CA LEU A 162 2.71 13.62 10.28
C LEU A 162 1.69 14.28 9.33
N ALA A 163 0.72 13.52 8.83
CA ALA A 163 -0.43 14.07 8.14
C ALA A 163 -1.50 14.49 9.17
N TYR A 164 -2.23 15.57 8.89
CA TYR A 164 -3.18 16.10 9.86
C TYR A 164 -4.50 16.52 9.23
N ASN A 165 -5.56 16.50 10.03
CA ASN A 165 -6.86 17.02 9.65
C ASN A 165 -6.81 18.56 9.60
N PRO A 166 -7.04 19.21 8.44
CA PRO A 166 -7.01 20.67 8.32
C PRO A 166 -8.08 21.37 9.16
N HIS A 167 -9.14 20.65 9.57
CA HIS A 167 -10.22 21.15 10.42
C HIS A 167 -10.00 20.87 11.91
N SER A 168 -8.91 20.19 12.29
CA SER A 168 -8.56 20.02 13.70
C SER A 168 -8.28 21.36 14.36
N ARG A 169 -8.70 21.49 15.63
CA ARG A 169 -8.36 22.66 16.46
C ARG A 169 -6.84 22.85 16.60
N PHE A 170 -6.04 21.82 16.39
CA PHE A 170 -4.59 21.84 16.48
C PHE A 170 -3.89 22.09 15.13
N ALA A 171 -4.66 22.26 14.05
CA ALA A 171 -4.09 22.44 12.70
C ALA A 171 -3.17 23.66 12.58
N LYS A 172 -3.48 24.77 13.29
CA LYS A 172 -2.61 25.95 13.35
C LYS A 172 -1.31 25.63 14.09
N ASP A 173 -1.40 24.97 15.23
CA ASP A 173 -0.23 24.64 16.06
C ASP A 173 0.72 23.70 15.32
N LEU A 174 0.20 22.68 14.61
CA LEU A 174 1.01 21.77 13.78
C LEU A 174 1.82 22.50 12.71
N ARG A 175 1.33 23.62 12.17
CA ARG A 175 2.06 24.42 11.17
C ARG A 175 3.11 25.36 11.77
N THR A 176 2.98 25.72 13.03
CA THR A 176 3.80 26.80 13.64
C THR A 176 4.70 26.33 14.77
N MET A 177 4.42 25.15 15.32
CA MET A 177 5.16 24.59 16.44
C MET A 177 5.81 23.23 16.07
N PRO A 178 6.86 22.82 16.79
CA PRO A 178 7.42 21.48 16.63
C PRO A 178 6.37 20.39 16.89
N TRP A 179 6.28 19.41 16.00
CA TRP A 179 5.28 18.35 16.04
C TRP A 179 5.18 17.64 17.40
N TRP A 180 6.33 17.37 18.06
CA TRP A 180 6.38 16.68 19.34
C TRP A 180 5.75 17.45 20.50
N LYS A 181 5.69 18.79 20.42
CA LYS A 181 4.96 19.60 21.39
C LYS A 181 3.46 19.52 21.19
N VAL A 182 3.02 19.53 19.93
CA VAL A 182 1.59 19.54 19.59
C VAL A 182 0.93 18.20 19.89
N VAL A 183 1.57 17.09 19.50
CA VAL A 183 0.99 15.75 19.73
C VAL A 183 0.87 15.39 21.22
N THR A 184 1.58 16.11 22.11
CA THR A 184 1.47 15.93 23.56
C THR A 184 0.47 16.86 24.23
N MET A 185 -0.22 17.71 23.49
CA MET A 185 -1.26 18.60 24.02
C MET A 185 -2.47 17.79 24.49
N HIS A 186 -3.13 18.30 25.52
CA HIS A 186 -4.30 17.64 26.08
C HIS A 186 -5.43 17.48 25.06
N GLY A 187 -5.90 16.25 24.91
CA GLY A 187 -6.98 15.90 23.99
C GLY A 187 -6.58 15.81 22.53
N PHE A 188 -5.28 15.75 22.21
CA PHE A 188 -4.79 15.47 20.86
C PHE A 188 -4.96 13.98 20.54
N LEU A 189 -5.57 13.67 19.39
CA LEU A 189 -5.80 12.31 18.91
C LEU A 189 -4.79 11.97 17.80
N LEU A 190 -3.74 11.21 18.17
CA LEU A 190 -2.64 10.83 17.30
C LEU A 190 -2.80 9.39 16.83
N GLY A 191 -3.12 9.18 15.54
CA GLY A 191 -3.26 7.85 14.94
C GLY A 191 -1.93 7.25 14.49
N ARG A 192 -1.81 5.93 14.61
CA ARG A 192 -0.72 5.13 14.05
C ARG A 192 -1.17 3.72 13.73
N THR A 193 -0.35 2.99 12.96
CA THR A 193 -0.57 1.57 12.71
C THR A 193 0.06 0.69 13.79
N ASP A 194 -0.31 -0.60 13.81
CA ASP A 194 0.21 -1.58 14.75
C ASP A 194 1.63 -2.02 14.31
N PRO A 195 2.66 -1.84 15.15
CA PRO A 195 4.02 -2.24 14.83
C PRO A 195 4.21 -3.76 14.68
N ALA A 196 3.27 -4.57 15.19
CA ALA A 196 3.33 -6.01 15.04
C ALA A 196 3.05 -6.49 13.61
N ILE A 197 2.27 -5.70 12.85
CA ILE A 197 1.78 -6.09 11.52
C ILE A 197 2.18 -5.11 10.40
N ASP A 198 2.70 -3.92 10.75
CA ASP A 198 3.00 -2.86 9.77
C ASP A 198 4.32 -2.12 10.08
N PRO A 199 5.26 -2.02 9.11
CA PRO A 199 6.51 -1.27 9.26
C PRO A 199 6.30 0.20 9.63
N LYS A 200 5.25 0.85 9.17
CA LYS A 200 4.92 2.24 9.52
C LYS A 200 4.67 2.38 11.03
N GLY A 201 4.03 1.40 11.65
CA GLY A 201 3.86 1.34 13.10
C GLY A 201 5.18 1.25 13.85
N VAL A 202 6.13 0.45 13.34
CA VAL A 202 7.50 0.37 13.90
C VAL A 202 8.19 1.74 13.82
N LEU A 203 8.14 2.40 12.65
CA LEU A 203 8.77 3.70 12.46
C LEU A 203 8.08 4.81 13.28
N ALA A 204 6.76 4.74 13.46
CA ALA A 204 6.03 5.67 14.33
C ALA A 204 6.47 5.55 15.80
N LEU A 205 6.65 4.31 16.29
CA LEU A 205 7.20 4.09 17.63
C LEU A 205 8.63 4.63 17.75
N ASP A 206 9.48 4.39 16.74
CA ASP A 206 10.85 4.91 16.76
C ASP A 206 10.86 6.44 16.76
N ALA A 207 10.01 7.10 15.96
CA ALA A 207 9.88 8.55 15.96
C ALA A 207 9.49 9.10 17.35
N LEU A 208 8.53 8.47 18.02
CA LEU A 208 8.06 8.86 19.34
C LEU A 208 9.15 8.63 20.40
N GLU A 209 9.72 7.43 20.47
CA GLU A 209 10.68 7.04 21.51
C GLU A 209 12.03 7.73 21.34
N SER A 210 12.54 7.86 20.10
CA SER A 210 13.81 8.57 19.86
C SER A 210 13.68 10.05 20.20
N THR A 211 12.55 10.68 19.83
CA THR A 211 12.28 12.08 20.17
C THR A 211 12.06 12.27 21.67
N ALA A 212 11.37 11.31 22.33
CA ALA A 212 11.20 11.34 23.78
C ALA A 212 12.54 11.37 24.50
N ARG A 213 13.47 10.50 24.09
CA ARG A 213 14.83 10.46 24.67
C ARG A 213 15.61 11.74 24.38
N LEU A 214 15.62 12.18 23.10
CA LEU A 214 16.39 13.35 22.67
C LEU A 214 15.93 14.65 23.34
N ARG A 215 14.63 14.78 23.59
CA ARG A 215 14.00 16.01 24.13
C ARG A 215 13.65 15.92 25.60
N HIS A 216 13.95 14.78 26.27
CA HIS A 216 13.55 14.51 27.66
C HIS A 216 12.03 14.70 27.89
N LEU A 217 11.20 14.18 26.97
CA LEU A 217 9.74 14.32 26.98
C LEU A 217 9.03 12.98 27.22
N PRO A 218 8.82 12.58 28.49
CA PRO A 218 8.22 11.27 28.81
C PRO A 218 6.78 11.12 28.29
N ALA A 219 6.09 12.21 27.98
CA ALA A 219 4.76 12.18 27.37
C ALA A 219 4.77 11.51 26.00
N LEU A 220 5.83 11.63 25.20
CA LEU A 220 5.96 10.94 23.91
C LEU A 220 6.12 9.43 24.10
N SER A 221 6.90 8.99 25.09
CA SER A 221 6.99 7.56 25.43
C SER A 221 5.65 7.00 25.94
N ALA A 222 4.85 7.82 26.63
CA ALA A 222 3.49 7.42 27.00
C ALA A 222 2.58 7.24 25.77
N LEU A 223 2.68 8.13 24.76
CA LEU A 223 1.98 7.97 23.48
C LEU A 223 2.45 6.71 22.73
N ALA A 224 3.75 6.43 22.69
CA ALA A 224 4.30 5.24 22.05
C ALA A 224 3.71 3.94 22.65
N ARG A 225 3.52 3.90 23.97
CA ARG A 225 2.92 2.75 24.68
C ARG A 225 1.39 2.69 24.62
N SER A 226 0.72 3.78 24.23
CA SER A 226 -0.72 3.80 24.10
C SER A 226 -1.19 2.93 22.93
N THR A 227 -2.25 2.16 23.15
CA THR A 227 -2.92 1.37 22.11
C THR A 227 -4.26 1.97 21.68
N ARG A 228 -4.60 3.17 22.19
CA ARG A 228 -5.92 3.77 21.98
C ARG A 228 -6.19 4.11 20.51
N GLU A 229 -5.19 4.71 19.84
CA GLU A 229 -5.32 5.22 18.48
C GLU A 229 -4.43 4.40 17.53
N VAL A 230 -4.51 3.06 17.67
CA VAL A 230 -3.83 2.08 16.81
C VAL A 230 -4.85 1.41 15.91
N PHE A 231 -4.63 1.47 14.61
CA PHE A 231 -5.57 1.01 13.60
C PHE A 231 -4.89 0.18 12.53
N PRO A 232 -5.62 -0.71 11.83
CA PRO A 232 -5.17 -1.27 10.57
C PRO A 232 -4.82 -0.16 9.56
N GLU A 233 -3.82 -0.39 8.71
CA GLU A 233 -3.34 0.59 7.76
C GLU A 233 -4.44 1.12 6.84
N GLN A 234 -5.30 0.24 6.33
CA GLN A 234 -6.39 0.56 5.41
C GLN A 234 -7.44 1.52 6.00
N THR A 235 -7.54 1.60 7.34
CA THR A 235 -8.54 2.45 8.00
C THR A 235 -7.99 3.78 8.49
N LEU A 236 -6.68 3.92 8.61
CA LEU A 236 -6.05 5.09 9.23
C LEU A 236 -6.33 6.39 8.43
N VAL A 237 -6.20 6.34 7.10
CA VAL A 237 -6.50 7.47 6.20
C VAL A 237 -7.95 7.91 6.37
N GLY A 238 -8.90 6.96 6.27
CA GLY A 238 -10.33 7.27 6.38
C GLY A 238 -10.70 7.89 7.73
N ARG A 239 -10.09 7.43 8.83
CA ARG A 239 -10.32 8.00 10.16
C ARG A 239 -9.82 9.44 10.28
N LEU A 240 -8.67 9.74 9.68
CA LEU A 240 -8.15 11.11 9.67
C LEU A 240 -9.04 12.03 8.83
N GLN A 241 -9.46 11.59 7.64
CA GLN A 241 -10.37 12.34 6.76
C GLN A 241 -11.75 12.55 7.39
N ALA A 242 -12.24 11.58 8.14
CA ALA A 242 -13.52 11.67 8.88
C ALA A 242 -13.43 12.56 10.13
N GLY A 243 -12.27 13.13 10.45
CA GLY A 243 -12.09 14.00 11.63
C GLY A 243 -12.07 13.25 12.96
N GLN A 244 -11.90 11.92 12.94
CA GLN A 244 -11.79 11.09 14.15
C GLN A 244 -10.39 11.18 14.78
N LEU A 245 -9.42 11.72 14.05
CA LEU A 245 -8.05 11.95 14.47
C LEU A 245 -7.65 13.39 14.16
N ASP A 246 -6.75 13.96 14.95
CA ASP A 246 -6.15 15.26 14.69
C ASP A 246 -4.99 15.12 13.70
N ALA A 247 -4.17 14.08 13.87
CA ALA A 247 -3.08 13.73 12.99
C ALA A 247 -2.76 12.24 13.06
N GLY A 248 -1.94 11.77 12.12
CA GLY A 248 -1.42 10.42 12.11
C GLY A 248 -0.06 10.32 11.43
N PHE A 249 0.65 9.23 11.69
CA PHE A 249 1.90 8.91 10.97
C PHE A 249 1.57 8.29 9.62
N PHE A 250 2.10 8.90 8.56
CA PHE A 250 1.89 8.50 7.17
C PHE A 250 3.20 8.55 6.40
N PHE A 251 3.33 7.74 5.38
CA PHE A 251 4.35 7.98 4.37
C PHE A 251 3.90 9.09 3.40
N GLU A 252 4.86 9.80 2.82
CA GLU A 252 4.54 10.90 1.91
C GLU A 252 3.65 10.45 0.74
N VAL A 253 3.88 9.26 0.18
CA VAL A 253 3.12 8.71 -0.94
C VAL A 253 1.62 8.62 -0.64
N GLU A 254 1.24 8.08 0.51
CA GLU A 254 -0.17 7.95 0.90
C GLU A 254 -0.80 9.29 1.33
N ALA A 255 -0.04 10.14 2.00
CA ALA A 255 -0.53 11.47 2.37
C ALA A 255 -0.81 12.34 1.13
N ARG A 256 0.03 12.24 0.08
CA ARG A 256 -0.19 12.90 -1.22
C ARG A 256 -1.42 12.36 -1.93
N ALA A 257 -1.56 11.05 -2.02
CA ALA A 257 -2.72 10.41 -2.64
C ALA A 257 -4.03 10.83 -1.96
N ALA A 258 -4.04 10.85 -0.62
CA ALA A 258 -5.18 11.29 0.18
C ALA A 258 -5.37 12.82 0.22
N LYS A 259 -4.48 13.61 -0.41
CA LYS A 259 -4.47 15.09 -0.40
C LYS A 259 -4.49 15.68 1.01
N LEU A 260 -3.82 15.02 1.94
CA LEU A 260 -3.72 15.46 3.33
C LEU A 260 -2.58 16.47 3.50
N PRO A 261 -2.79 17.56 4.26
CA PRO A 261 -1.68 18.43 4.64
C PRO A 261 -0.75 17.72 5.61
N THR A 262 0.56 17.98 5.49
CA THR A 262 1.59 17.29 6.25
C THR A 262 2.55 18.26 6.94
N VAL A 263 3.19 17.78 7.99
CA VAL A 263 4.35 18.42 8.61
C VAL A 263 5.49 17.39 8.73
N PRO A 264 6.75 17.81 8.50
CA PRO A 264 7.88 16.91 8.59
C PRO A 264 8.15 16.52 10.04
N LEU A 265 8.61 15.29 10.24
CA LEU A 265 9.10 14.82 11.53
C LEU A 265 10.53 15.32 11.74
N THR A 266 10.68 16.63 11.99
CA THR A 266 11.97 17.28 12.18
C THR A 266 12.77 16.59 13.29
N GLY A 267 14.04 16.30 13.01
CA GLY A 267 14.94 15.58 13.93
C GLY A 267 14.97 14.06 13.69
N THR A 268 14.22 13.54 12.72
CA THR A 268 14.28 12.14 12.27
C THR A 268 14.55 12.07 10.77
N LYS A 269 15.05 10.92 10.30
CA LYS A 269 15.19 10.59 8.87
C LYS A 269 14.50 9.26 8.57
N LEU A 270 13.38 9.03 9.23
CA LEU A 270 12.61 7.80 9.10
C LEU A 270 11.78 7.79 7.83
N GLY A 271 11.64 6.64 7.21
CA GLY A 271 10.82 6.47 6.01
C GLY A 271 10.76 5.02 5.57
N ALA A 272 9.80 4.74 4.70
CA ALA A 272 9.73 3.45 4.04
C ALA A 272 10.91 3.27 3.10
N GLN A 273 11.39 2.04 3.04
CA GLN A 273 12.26 1.53 1.97
C GLN A 273 11.46 0.42 1.29
N TYR A 274 10.81 0.76 0.18
CA TYR A 274 9.96 -0.20 -0.52
C TYR A 274 10.81 -1.21 -1.26
N THR A 275 10.50 -2.47 -1.05
CA THR A 275 11.17 -3.60 -1.68
C THR A 275 10.17 -4.43 -2.49
N VAL A 276 10.65 -5.01 -3.58
CA VAL A 276 9.87 -5.90 -4.44
C VAL A 276 10.62 -7.19 -4.69
N THR A 277 9.87 -8.30 -4.77
CA THR A 277 10.37 -9.62 -5.19
C THR A 277 9.32 -10.36 -5.99
N VAL A 278 9.77 -11.27 -6.86
CA VAL A 278 8.96 -12.38 -7.36
C VAL A 278 9.09 -13.52 -6.35
N LEU A 279 7.97 -14.01 -5.85
CA LEU A 279 7.99 -15.08 -4.85
C LEU A 279 8.47 -16.41 -5.44
N ASN A 280 9.21 -17.17 -4.64
CA ASN A 280 9.56 -18.53 -5.00
C ASN A 280 8.29 -19.39 -5.10
N GLY A 281 8.09 -20.06 -6.24
CA GLY A 281 6.87 -20.82 -6.50
C GLY A 281 5.66 -19.96 -6.89
N ALA A 282 5.89 -18.73 -7.38
CA ALA A 282 4.85 -17.89 -7.97
C ALA A 282 4.00 -18.67 -8.97
N PRO A 283 2.66 -18.63 -8.90
CA PRO A 283 1.77 -19.28 -9.86
C PRO A 283 1.98 -18.81 -11.30
N ASP A 284 2.21 -17.51 -11.52
CA ASP A 284 2.55 -16.92 -12.81
C ASP A 284 3.90 -16.15 -12.75
N PRO A 285 5.04 -16.85 -12.82
CA PRO A 285 6.34 -16.19 -12.76
C PRO A 285 6.64 -15.28 -13.97
N VAL A 286 5.95 -15.50 -15.11
CA VAL A 286 6.10 -14.67 -16.32
C VAL A 286 5.34 -13.36 -16.14
N GLY A 287 4.10 -13.42 -15.70
CA GLY A 287 3.31 -12.24 -15.35
C GLY A 287 3.94 -11.44 -14.22
N ALA A 288 4.46 -12.12 -13.17
CA ALA A 288 5.21 -11.49 -12.10
C ALA A 288 6.42 -10.70 -12.60
N ALA A 289 7.22 -11.30 -13.46
CA ALA A 289 8.38 -10.64 -14.05
C ALA A 289 7.96 -9.48 -14.97
N ALA A 290 6.85 -9.61 -15.70
CA ALA A 290 6.30 -8.52 -16.52
C ALA A 290 5.84 -7.35 -15.64
N PHE A 291 5.17 -7.62 -14.51
CA PHE A 291 4.73 -6.60 -13.56
C PHE A 291 5.91 -5.84 -12.95
N VAL A 292 6.90 -6.55 -12.41
CA VAL A 292 8.09 -5.93 -11.82
C VAL A 292 8.87 -5.16 -12.90
N GLY A 293 9.02 -5.71 -14.10
CA GLY A 293 9.69 -5.05 -15.22
C GLY A 293 8.99 -3.76 -15.65
N PHE A 294 7.67 -3.74 -15.71
CA PHE A 294 6.88 -2.55 -15.98
C PHE A 294 7.05 -1.49 -14.87
N MET A 295 6.86 -1.89 -13.62
CA MET A 295 6.95 -0.98 -12.45
C MET A 295 8.32 -0.31 -12.37
N LEU A 296 9.40 -1.05 -12.64
CA LEU A 296 10.78 -0.56 -12.58
C LEU A 296 11.28 0.03 -13.92
N GLY A 297 10.52 -0.11 -14.99
CA GLY A 297 10.78 0.52 -16.29
C GLY A 297 10.51 2.02 -16.29
N SER A 298 10.77 2.69 -17.42
CA SER A 298 10.66 4.15 -17.53
C SER A 298 9.28 4.70 -17.16
N GLU A 299 8.21 4.04 -17.59
CA GLU A 299 6.83 4.46 -17.33
C GLU A 299 6.46 4.26 -15.86
N GLY A 300 6.71 3.07 -15.30
CA GLY A 300 6.47 2.79 -13.89
C GLY A 300 7.27 3.72 -12.97
N ARG A 301 8.57 3.94 -13.23
CA ARG A 301 9.39 4.90 -12.49
C ARG A 301 8.82 6.33 -12.53
N ALA A 302 8.28 6.76 -13.68
CA ALA A 302 7.64 8.06 -13.81
C ALA A 302 6.36 8.14 -12.96
N ILE A 303 5.57 7.05 -12.89
CA ILE A 303 4.40 6.96 -12.01
C ILE A 303 4.84 7.04 -10.55
N LEU A 304 5.84 6.26 -10.13
CA LEU A 304 6.36 6.27 -8.76
C LEU A 304 6.81 7.69 -8.35
N ALA A 305 7.63 8.34 -9.19
CA ALA A 305 8.18 9.67 -8.91
C ALA A 305 7.09 10.76 -8.80
N ARG A 306 6.07 10.73 -9.68
CA ARG A 306 4.94 11.68 -9.59
C ARG A 306 4.15 11.56 -8.28
N ASN A 307 4.16 10.39 -7.66
CA ASN A 307 3.50 10.12 -6.38
C ASN A 307 4.39 10.36 -5.15
N GLY A 308 5.55 11.01 -5.32
CA GLY A 308 6.42 11.38 -4.20
C GLY A 308 7.35 10.28 -3.72
N LEU A 309 7.51 9.22 -4.51
CA LEU A 309 8.50 8.18 -4.23
C LEU A 309 9.85 8.56 -4.83
N SER A 310 10.91 8.47 -4.05
CA SER A 310 12.29 8.60 -4.53
C SER A 310 12.76 7.23 -5.01
N VAL A 311 13.03 7.11 -6.31
CA VAL A 311 13.51 5.87 -6.95
C VAL A 311 15.03 5.95 -7.07
N PRO A 312 15.79 5.04 -6.41
CA PRO A 312 17.25 5.02 -6.52
C PRO A 312 17.68 4.56 -7.91
N ASP A 313 18.84 5.02 -8.34
CA ASP A 313 19.51 4.56 -9.55
C ASP A 313 21.03 4.45 -9.26
N PRO A 314 21.61 3.24 -9.29
CA PRO A 314 20.99 1.93 -9.56
C PRO A 314 20.06 1.45 -8.43
N ILE A 315 19.15 0.53 -8.77
CA ILE A 315 18.31 -0.18 -7.80
C ILE A 315 19.16 -1.21 -7.06
N ARG A 316 19.07 -1.22 -5.72
CA ARG A 316 19.83 -2.17 -4.91
C ARG A 316 19.09 -3.51 -4.83
N VAL A 317 19.77 -4.57 -5.26
CA VAL A 317 19.31 -5.96 -5.13
C VAL A 317 20.03 -6.61 -3.93
N GLU A 318 19.27 -7.33 -3.12
CA GLU A 318 19.74 -8.09 -1.96
C GLU A 318 19.34 -9.57 -2.12
N GLY A 319 20.07 -10.47 -1.45
CA GLY A 319 19.86 -11.91 -1.54
C GLY A 319 20.60 -12.56 -2.72
N ASP A 320 20.03 -13.66 -3.25
CA ASP A 320 20.65 -14.44 -4.34
C ASP A 320 20.38 -13.80 -5.71
N ALA A 321 21.38 -13.13 -6.27
CA ALA A 321 21.28 -12.53 -7.60
C ALA A 321 21.02 -13.56 -8.74
N ALA A 322 21.34 -14.84 -8.54
CA ALA A 322 21.03 -15.89 -9.51
C ALA A 322 19.52 -16.19 -9.56
N GLY A 323 18.79 -15.94 -8.48
CA GLY A 323 17.34 -16.06 -8.41
C GLY A 323 16.57 -14.97 -9.14
N VAL A 324 17.25 -13.89 -9.56
CA VAL A 324 16.61 -12.79 -10.32
C VAL A 324 16.26 -13.26 -11.72
N PRO A 325 14.98 -13.16 -12.15
CA PRO A 325 14.57 -13.47 -13.53
C PRO A 325 15.43 -12.75 -14.56
N ALA A 326 15.85 -13.44 -15.60
CA ALA A 326 16.74 -12.88 -16.62
C ALA A 326 16.18 -11.61 -17.28
N SER A 327 14.85 -11.55 -17.47
CA SER A 327 14.14 -10.39 -18.01
C SER A 327 14.20 -9.14 -17.13
N LEU A 328 14.49 -9.28 -15.83
CA LEU A 328 14.55 -8.17 -14.88
C LEU A 328 15.98 -7.62 -14.70
N ARG A 329 17.00 -8.33 -15.14
CA ARG A 329 18.40 -7.95 -14.86
C ARG A 329 18.75 -6.57 -15.41
N SER A 330 18.27 -6.23 -16.61
CA SER A 330 18.54 -4.91 -17.21
C SER A 330 17.89 -3.76 -16.44
N VAL A 331 16.66 -3.91 -15.95
CA VAL A 331 15.96 -2.84 -15.20
C VAL A 331 16.46 -2.69 -13.76
N LEU A 332 17.10 -3.74 -13.23
CA LEU A 332 17.66 -3.72 -11.86
C LEU A 332 19.12 -3.26 -11.81
N SER A 333 19.90 -3.47 -12.88
CA SER A 333 21.32 -3.09 -12.92
C SER A 333 21.59 -1.61 -13.26
N GLY A 334 20.54 -0.83 -13.55
CA GLY A 334 20.70 0.54 -14.03
C GLY A 334 21.08 0.58 -15.51
N SER A 335 20.49 1.50 -16.27
CA SER A 335 20.81 1.73 -17.70
C SER A 335 22.12 2.48 -17.82
#